data_4f034f4477f0c9a21501ddd91d66ed4d
#
_entry.id   4f034f4477f0c9a21501ddd91d66ed4d
#
_cell.length_a   1.000
_cell.length_b   1.000
_cell.length_c   1.000
_cell.angle_alpha   90.00
_cell.angle_beta   90.00
_cell.angle_gamma   90.00
#
_symmetry.space_group_name_H-M   'P 1'
#
loop_
_entity.id
_entity.type
_entity.pdbx_description
1 polymer ?
#
loop_
_entity_poly.entity_id
_entity_poly.type
_entity_poly.pdbx_seq_one_letter_code
_entity_poly.pdbx_strand_id
1 'polypeptide(L)'
;MEEGLADVADALNKIITPSMKTCVLLDTMAGEGTQVGTSFEQLAAIIAKVDHPEHVGVCFDCAGVWAEGYDIVGDLDGVLEEFDRTIGLDKLKAVHLNDATHERGSHVDRHARIGEGKIGFDALAALVNHPKLAGVPFYLEEPDSTLVIYERDVARFQEAYKG
;
A
#
# COMPACT_ATOMS: atom_id res chain seq x y z
N MET A 1 11.00 16.13 -8.82
CA MET A 1 10.98 14.68 -8.48
C MET A 1 12.12 14.33 -7.51
N GLU A 2 13.38 14.33 -7.92
CA GLU A 2 14.51 13.98 -7.02
C GLU A 2 14.58 14.79 -5.73
N GLU A 3 14.30 16.09 -5.80
CA GLU A 3 14.27 16.99 -4.64
C GLU A 3 13.16 16.54 -3.65
N GLY A 4 11.95 16.26 -4.14
CA GLY A 4 10.87 15.80 -3.26
C GLY A 4 11.16 14.47 -2.58
N LEU A 5 11.81 13.51 -3.26
CA LEU A 5 12.23 12.24 -2.64
C LEU A 5 13.31 12.48 -1.58
N ALA A 6 14.23 13.41 -1.81
CA ALA A 6 15.23 13.80 -0.84
C ALA A 6 14.61 14.49 0.39
N ASP A 7 13.65 15.39 0.18
CA ASP A 7 12.93 16.08 1.27
C ASP A 7 12.20 15.10 2.20
N VAL A 8 11.58 14.05 1.63
CA VAL A 8 10.93 12.98 2.42
C VAL A 8 11.98 12.23 3.25
N ALA A 9 13.10 11.83 2.65
CA ALA A 9 14.18 11.14 3.37
C ALA A 9 14.79 12.01 4.47
N ASP A 10 15.01 13.30 4.20
CA ASP A 10 15.50 14.27 5.19
C ASP A 10 14.52 14.47 6.35
N ALA A 11 13.22 14.47 6.07
CA ALA A 11 12.19 14.52 7.11
C ALA A 11 12.21 13.25 7.99
N LEU A 12 12.34 12.07 7.37
CA LEU A 12 12.46 10.80 8.08
C LEU A 12 13.72 10.75 8.95
N ASN A 13 14.88 11.22 8.44
CA ASN A 13 16.14 11.28 9.20
C ASN A 13 16.08 12.19 10.42
N LYS A 14 15.16 13.18 10.44
CA LYS A 14 14.96 14.06 11.60
C LYS A 14 14.12 13.40 12.70
N ILE A 15 13.26 12.44 12.37
CA ILE A 15 12.30 11.84 13.32
C ILE A 15 12.68 10.40 13.73
N ILE A 16 13.36 9.66 12.85
CA ILE A 16 13.77 8.28 13.14
C ILE A 16 15.05 8.30 13.97
N THR A 17 15.06 7.55 15.07
CA THR A 17 16.21 7.39 15.94
C THR A 17 16.61 5.92 16.05
N PRO A 18 17.89 5.60 16.33
CA PRO A 18 18.35 4.20 16.47
C PRO A 18 17.63 3.43 17.59
N SER A 19 17.04 4.15 18.56
CA SER A 19 16.32 3.55 19.70
C SER A 19 14.83 3.37 19.47
N MET A 20 14.31 3.77 18.31
CA MET A 20 12.90 3.61 17.94
C MET A 20 12.50 2.13 17.96
N LYS A 21 11.32 1.83 18.50
CA LYS A 21 10.80 0.46 18.60
C LYS A 21 9.70 0.17 17.58
N THR A 22 9.33 1.16 16.77
CA THR A 22 8.31 1.08 15.73
C THR A 22 8.92 1.34 14.37
N CYS A 23 8.21 0.98 13.30
CA CYS A 23 8.55 1.38 11.95
C CYS A 23 7.66 2.54 11.50
N VAL A 24 8.23 3.46 10.74
CA VAL A 24 7.47 4.41 9.91
C VAL A 24 7.18 3.71 8.59
N LEU A 25 5.93 3.70 8.17
CA LEU A 25 5.56 3.10 6.91
C LEU A 25 5.35 4.19 5.86
N LEU A 26 6.00 4.02 4.72
CA LEU A 26 5.74 4.80 3.51
C LEU A 26 4.53 4.18 2.82
N ASP A 27 3.54 4.99 2.53
CA ASP A 27 2.38 4.53 1.78
C ASP A 27 2.64 4.57 0.28
N THR A 28 2.06 3.64 -0.47
CA THR A 28 2.10 3.65 -1.94
C THR A 28 1.06 4.65 -2.46
N MET A 29 1.54 5.81 -2.89
CA MET A 29 0.69 6.95 -3.27
C MET A 29 0.11 6.78 -4.68
N ALA A 30 -1.07 7.36 -4.90
CA ALA A 30 -1.80 7.30 -6.18
C ALA A 30 -1.17 8.12 -7.33
N GLY A 31 -0.24 9.03 -7.03
CA GLY A 31 0.35 9.92 -8.03
C GLY A 31 -0.52 11.15 -8.36
N GLU A 32 -1.41 11.55 -7.46
CA GLU A 32 -2.26 12.73 -7.69
C GLU A 32 -1.42 14.02 -7.56
N GLY A 33 -1.45 14.86 -8.58
CA GLY A 33 -0.79 16.16 -8.58
C GLY A 33 0.75 16.06 -8.51
N THR A 34 1.34 16.47 -7.39
CA THR A 34 2.79 16.47 -7.17
C THR A 34 3.25 15.47 -6.11
N GLN A 35 2.45 14.47 -5.81
CA GLN A 35 2.79 13.41 -4.87
C GLN A 35 4.08 12.70 -5.30
N VAL A 36 4.88 12.28 -4.32
CA VAL A 36 6.06 11.43 -4.48
C VAL A 36 5.89 10.14 -3.70
N GLY A 37 6.66 9.10 -3.99
CA GLY A 37 6.47 7.78 -3.41
C GLY A 37 5.35 7.00 -4.10
N THR A 38 5.14 7.25 -5.38
CA THR A 38 4.07 6.65 -6.18
C THR A 38 4.50 5.32 -6.78
N SER A 39 5.71 5.21 -7.30
CA SER A 39 6.24 3.95 -7.81
C SER A 39 7.14 3.24 -6.79
N PHE A 40 7.34 1.94 -6.97
CA PHE A 40 8.22 1.15 -6.10
C PHE A 40 9.67 1.65 -6.14
N GLU A 41 10.14 2.15 -7.31
CA GLU A 41 11.48 2.76 -7.44
C GLU A 41 11.60 4.05 -6.63
N GLN A 42 10.55 4.87 -6.58
CA GLN A 42 10.55 6.09 -5.77
C GLN A 42 10.63 5.77 -4.28
N LEU A 43 9.86 4.76 -3.81
CA LEU A 43 9.91 4.29 -2.43
C LEU A 43 11.29 3.71 -2.08
N ALA A 44 11.86 2.89 -2.97
CA ALA A 44 13.22 2.37 -2.81
C ALA A 44 14.25 3.49 -2.73
N ALA A 45 14.11 4.53 -3.57
CA ALA A 45 15.01 5.69 -3.57
C ALA A 45 14.91 6.52 -2.27
N ILE A 46 13.72 6.64 -1.67
CA ILE A 46 13.54 7.27 -0.35
C ILE A 46 14.23 6.42 0.72
N ILE A 47 13.94 5.12 0.78
CA ILE A 47 14.48 4.18 1.77
C ILE A 47 16.02 4.16 1.73
N ALA A 48 16.61 4.18 0.53
CA ALA A 48 18.05 4.19 0.34
C ALA A 48 18.77 5.45 0.88
N LYS A 49 18.02 6.53 1.12
CA LYS A 49 18.56 7.79 1.68
C LYS A 49 18.29 7.96 3.17
N VAL A 50 17.60 7.02 3.80
CA VAL A 50 17.31 7.07 5.25
C VAL A 50 18.49 6.47 6.02
N ASP A 51 18.92 7.17 7.08
CA ASP A 51 20.06 6.76 7.92
C ASP A 51 19.77 5.46 8.70
N HIS A 52 18.52 5.21 9.04
CA HIS A 52 18.05 4.03 9.79
C HIS A 52 16.95 3.29 9.02
N PRO A 53 17.26 2.65 7.87
CA PRO A 53 16.28 1.99 7.01
C PRO A 53 15.63 0.77 7.68
N GLU A 54 16.19 0.24 8.77
CA GLU A 54 15.59 -0.82 9.59
C GLU A 54 14.30 -0.38 10.28
N HIS A 55 14.09 0.93 10.46
CA HIS A 55 12.88 1.54 11.02
C HIS A 55 11.92 2.09 9.96
N VAL A 56 12.16 1.77 8.69
CA VAL A 56 11.27 2.15 7.58
C VAL A 56 10.74 0.90 6.89
N GLY A 57 9.44 0.87 6.68
CA GLY A 57 8.74 -0.13 5.89
C GLY A 57 7.82 0.52 4.87
N VAL A 58 7.02 -0.31 4.22
CA VAL A 58 6.01 0.14 3.24
C VAL A 58 4.64 -0.37 3.67
N CYS A 59 3.66 0.50 3.56
CA CYS A 59 2.24 0.15 3.52
C CYS A 59 1.82 0.07 2.06
N PHE A 60 1.34 -1.09 1.64
CA PHE A 60 0.86 -1.32 0.29
C PHE A 60 -0.63 -0.94 0.21
N ASP A 61 -0.94 0.25 -0.29
CA ASP A 61 -2.31 0.66 -0.53
C ASP A 61 -2.81 0.16 -1.88
N CYS A 62 -3.86 -0.65 -1.89
CA CYS A 62 -4.42 -1.25 -3.09
C CYS A 62 -4.94 -0.18 -4.08
N ALA A 63 -5.61 0.86 -3.58
CA ALA A 63 -6.11 1.95 -4.42
C ALA A 63 -4.95 2.80 -4.96
N GLY A 64 -3.91 3.04 -4.15
CA GLY A 64 -2.72 3.78 -4.56
C GLY A 64 -1.96 3.09 -5.69
N VAL A 65 -1.59 1.81 -5.52
CA VAL A 65 -0.88 1.06 -6.57
C VAL A 65 -1.72 0.88 -7.84
N TRP A 66 -3.04 0.69 -7.70
CA TRP A 66 -3.95 0.64 -8.83
C TRP A 66 -3.99 1.97 -9.59
N ALA A 67 -4.11 3.08 -8.88
CA ALA A 67 -4.11 4.42 -9.47
C ALA A 67 -2.78 4.77 -10.15
N GLU A 68 -1.65 4.30 -9.64
CA GLU A 68 -0.33 4.46 -10.28
C GLU A 68 -0.20 3.62 -11.56
N GLY A 69 -0.90 2.47 -11.65
CA GLY A 69 -0.94 1.65 -12.86
C GLY A 69 -0.60 0.18 -12.68
N TYR A 70 -0.27 -0.28 -11.46
CA TYR A 70 0.00 -1.69 -11.17
C TYR A 70 -1.26 -2.55 -11.28
N ASP A 71 -1.17 -3.66 -11.98
CA ASP A 71 -2.31 -4.55 -12.26
C ASP A 71 -2.54 -5.60 -11.17
N ILE A 72 -2.98 -5.15 -10.00
CA ILE A 72 -3.29 -6.06 -8.88
C ILE A 72 -4.53 -6.94 -9.11
N VAL A 73 -5.30 -6.68 -10.18
CA VAL A 73 -6.48 -7.47 -10.56
C VAL A 73 -6.11 -8.58 -11.53
N GLY A 74 -5.34 -8.27 -12.56
CA GLY A 74 -4.98 -9.22 -13.61
C GLY A 74 -3.65 -9.94 -13.39
N ASP A 75 -2.71 -9.35 -12.65
CA ASP A 75 -1.35 -9.87 -12.44
C ASP A 75 -0.80 -9.55 -11.04
N LEU A 76 -1.49 -9.97 -9.99
CA LEU A 76 -1.05 -9.75 -8.61
C LEU A 76 0.34 -10.37 -8.34
N ASP A 77 0.60 -11.57 -8.84
CA ASP A 77 1.90 -12.23 -8.68
C ASP A 77 3.04 -11.39 -9.26
N GLY A 78 2.88 -10.87 -10.49
CA GLY A 78 3.85 -10.02 -11.14
C GLY A 78 4.09 -8.71 -10.40
N VAL A 79 3.03 -8.08 -9.86
CA VAL A 79 3.15 -6.86 -9.05
C VAL A 79 3.93 -7.12 -7.76
N LEU A 80 3.64 -8.22 -7.05
CA LEU A 80 4.36 -8.58 -5.84
C LEU A 80 5.81 -9.00 -6.11
N GLU A 81 6.10 -9.60 -7.27
CA GLU A 81 7.47 -9.91 -7.70
C GLU A 81 8.25 -8.64 -8.04
N GLU A 82 7.61 -7.66 -8.67
CA GLU A 82 8.21 -6.35 -8.92
C GLU A 82 8.52 -5.62 -7.63
N PHE A 83 7.59 -5.62 -6.67
CA PHE A 83 7.79 -5.06 -5.33
C PHE A 83 8.98 -5.73 -4.63
N ASP A 84 9.04 -7.06 -4.63
CA ASP A 84 10.13 -7.82 -4.00
C ASP A 84 11.49 -7.51 -4.62
N ARG A 85 11.57 -7.46 -5.93
CA ARG A 85 12.81 -7.13 -6.65
C ARG A 85 13.28 -5.70 -6.40
N THR A 86 12.36 -4.74 -6.23
CA THR A 86 12.66 -3.31 -6.17
C THR A 86 12.90 -2.84 -4.73
N ILE A 87 12.09 -3.31 -3.79
CA ILE A 87 12.10 -2.86 -2.39
C ILE A 87 12.48 -3.99 -1.44
N GLY A 88 11.98 -5.21 -1.71
CA GLY A 88 12.03 -6.37 -0.83
C GLY A 88 10.73 -6.59 -0.06
N LEU A 89 10.18 -7.80 -0.08
CA LEU A 89 8.96 -8.15 0.67
C LEU A 89 9.13 -8.03 2.19
N ASP A 90 10.35 -8.10 2.70
CA ASP A 90 10.65 -7.86 4.11
C ASP A 90 10.31 -6.43 4.58
N LYS A 91 10.24 -5.48 3.63
CA LYS A 91 9.81 -4.09 3.88
C LYS A 91 8.30 -3.90 3.85
N LEU A 92 7.53 -4.84 3.30
CA LEU A 92 6.06 -4.77 3.28
C LEU A 92 5.52 -5.11 4.67
N LYS A 93 5.02 -4.11 5.38
CA LYS A 93 4.63 -4.23 6.79
C LYS A 93 3.14 -4.09 7.04
N ALA A 94 2.41 -3.56 6.08
CA ALA A 94 0.97 -3.38 6.13
C ALA A 94 0.37 -3.35 4.73
N VAL A 95 -0.91 -3.65 4.63
CA VAL A 95 -1.70 -3.49 3.41
C VAL A 95 -2.97 -2.73 3.74
N HIS A 96 -3.25 -1.66 2.99
CA HIS A 96 -4.57 -1.04 2.95
C HIS A 96 -5.41 -1.73 1.87
N LEU A 97 -6.47 -2.42 2.30
CA LEU A 97 -7.43 -3.08 1.39
C LEU A 97 -8.47 -2.07 0.91
N ASN A 98 -8.03 -1.10 0.14
CA ASN A 98 -8.88 -0.03 -0.36
C ASN A 98 -9.31 -0.34 -1.80
N ASP A 99 -10.60 -0.20 -2.09
CA ASP A 99 -11.10 -0.26 -3.46
C ASP A 99 -11.06 1.15 -4.09
N ALA A 100 -10.95 1.24 -5.42
CA ALA A 100 -10.76 2.48 -6.15
C ALA A 100 -11.97 2.84 -7.01
N THR A 101 -12.35 4.14 -7.02
CA THR A 101 -13.46 4.61 -7.87
C THR A 101 -13.08 4.74 -9.34
N HIS A 102 -11.79 4.91 -9.65
CA HIS A 102 -11.28 5.18 -10.99
C HIS A 102 -10.52 3.98 -11.58
N GLU A 103 -10.34 4.02 -12.89
CA GLU A 103 -9.62 3.00 -13.63
C GLU A 103 -8.13 2.98 -13.25
N ARG A 104 -7.46 1.85 -13.54
CA ARG A 104 -6.01 1.69 -13.37
C ARG A 104 -5.24 2.77 -14.13
N GLY A 105 -4.21 3.32 -13.48
CA GLY A 105 -3.38 4.38 -14.06
C GLY A 105 -4.06 5.74 -14.14
N SER A 106 -5.11 5.96 -13.36
CA SER A 106 -5.84 7.22 -13.34
C SER A 106 -5.14 8.36 -12.60
N HIS A 107 -4.23 8.04 -11.70
CA HIS A 107 -3.58 8.96 -10.76
C HIS A 107 -4.61 9.77 -9.94
N VAL A 108 -5.73 9.13 -9.57
CA VAL A 108 -6.78 9.74 -8.75
C VAL A 108 -6.93 8.94 -7.47
N ASP A 109 -6.71 9.64 -6.34
CA ASP A 109 -6.83 9.09 -5.00
C ASP A 109 -8.28 9.24 -4.49
N ARG A 110 -9.10 8.25 -4.81
CA ARG A 110 -10.51 8.21 -4.34
C ARG A 110 -10.92 6.78 -4.10
N HIS A 111 -11.17 6.45 -2.83
CA HIS A 111 -11.65 5.15 -2.44
C HIS A 111 -13.12 4.94 -2.82
N ALA A 112 -13.45 3.73 -3.22
CA ALA A 112 -14.80 3.22 -3.33
C ALA A 112 -15.12 2.35 -2.11
N ARG A 113 -16.39 2.08 -1.85
CA ARG A 113 -16.76 1.04 -0.89
C ARG A 113 -16.26 -0.33 -1.39
N ILE A 114 -15.86 -1.17 -0.46
CA ILE A 114 -15.29 -2.49 -0.78
C ILE A 114 -16.21 -3.32 -1.69
N GLY A 115 -15.71 -3.62 -2.87
CA GLY A 115 -16.40 -4.39 -3.90
C GLY A 115 -17.34 -3.58 -4.79
N GLU A 116 -17.42 -2.25 -4.63
CA GLU A 116 -18.21 -1.36 -5.47
C GLU A 116 -17.31 -0.54 -6.43
N GLY A 117 -16.00 -0.68 -6.32
CA GLY A 117 -15.01 0.01 -7.13
C GLY A 117 -14.48 -0.81 -8.31
N LYS A 118 -13.35 -0.37 -8.84
CA LYS A 118 -12.71 -0.90 -10.04
C LYS A 118 -11.75 -2.06 -9.77
N ILE A 119 -11.29 -2.21 -8.52
CA ILE A 119 -10.49 -3.35 -8.06
C ILE A 119 -11.44 -4.51 -7.76
N GLY A 120 -12.48 -4.27 -6.99
CA GLY A 120 -13.50 -5.24 -6.63
C GLY A 120 -13.10 -6.20 -5.52
N PHE A 121 -14.11 -6.79 -4.88
CA PHE A 121 -13.90 -7.65 -3.72
C PHE A 121 -13.03 -8.87 -3.99
N ASP A 122 -13.20 -9.54 -5.13
CA ASP A 122 -12.49 -10.79 -5.43
C ASP A 122 -10.98 -10.58 -5.54
N ALA A 123 -10.53 -9.47 -6.13
CA ALA A 123 -9.12 -9.12 -6.22
C ALA A 123 -8.55 -8.75 -4.83
N LEU A 124 -9.29 -7.98 -4.03
CA LEU A 124 -8.89 -7.67 -2.65
C LEU A 124 -8.83 -8.93 -1.77
N ALA A 125 -9.77 -9.86 -1.93
CA ALA A 125 -9.75 -11.15 -1.24
C ALA A 125 -8.58 -12.05 -1.71
N ALA A 126 -8.13 -11.91 -2.96
CA ALA A 126 -6.94 -12.59 -3.44
C ALA A 126 -5.67 -12.11 -2.72
N LEU A 127 -5.53 -10.81 -2.42
CA LEU A 127 -4.43 -10.31 -1.59
C LEU A 127 -4.44 -10.93 -0.19
N VAL A 128 -5.60 -10.97 0.46
CA VAL A 128 -5.74 -11.55 1.82
C VAL A 128 -5.31 -13.02 1.87
N ASN A 129 -5.50 -13.75 0.77
CA ASN A 129 -5.15 -15.17 0.66
C ASN A 129 -3.78 -15.43 0.00
N HIS A 130 -3.04 -14.37 -0.34
CA HIS A 130 -1.78 -14.53 -1.07
C HIS A 130 -0.65 -15.01 -0.16
N PRO A 131 0.07 -16.11 -0.48
CA PRO A 131 1.07 -16.69 0.41
C PRO A 131 2.25 -15.75 0.71
N LYS A 132 2.63 -14.87 -0.22
CA LYS A 132 3.68 -13.86 0.02
C LYS A 132 3.26 -12.78 1.03
N LEU A 133 1.97 -12.65 1.33
CA LEU A 133 1.41 -11.69 2.28
C LEU A 133 0.98 -12.34 3.61
N ALA A 134 1.31 -13.62 3.79
CA ALA A 134 0.99 -14.34 5.03
C ALA A 134 1.63 -13.66 6.25
N GLY A 135 0.78 -13.32 7.25
CA GLY A 135 1.23 -12.63 8.46
C GLY A 135 1.37 -11.11 8.35
N VAL A 136 1.15 -10.53 7.20
CA VAL A 136 1.06 -9.07 7.03
C VAL A 136 -0.32 -8.60 7.52
N PRO A 137 -0.41 -7.55 8.35
CA PRO A 137 -1.70 -7.00 8.76
C PRO A 137 -2.38 -6.24 7.62
N PHE A 138 -3.70 -6.41 7.53
CA PHE A 138 -4.57 -5.73 6.57
C PHE A 138 -5.47 -4.72 7.28
N TYR A 139 -5.64 -3.55 6.68
CA TYR A 139 -6.48 -2.46 7.20
C TYR A 139 -7.45 -1.99 6.13
N LEU A 140 -8.59 -1.45 6.55
CA LEU A 140 -9.61 -0.87 5.68
C LEU A 140 -9.71 0.64 5.94
N GLU A 141 -9.85 1.42 4.88
CA GLU A 141 -10.14 2.85 4.93
C GLU A 141 -11.36 3.14 4.06
N GLU A 142 -12.53 2.90 4.66
CA GLU A 142 -13.79 3.10 3.96
C GLU A 142 -14.10 4.60 3.78
N PRO A 143 -14.64 5.02 2.62
CA PRO A 143 -15.05 6.40 2.38
C PRO A 143 -16.18 6.85 3.29
N ASP A 144 -16.87 5.91 3.90
CA ASP A 144 -18.01 6.12 4.80
C ASP A 144 -17.67 5.53 6.17
N SER A 145 -17.40 6.38 7.15
CA SER A 145 -16.81 6.02 8.45
C SER A 145 -17.79 5.42 9.47
N THR A 146 -18.88 4.80 9.04
CA THR A 146 -19.79 4.13 9.99
C THR A 146 -19.23 2.78 10.42
N LEU A 147 -19.22 2.50 11.74
CA LEU A 147 -18.75 1.22 12.29
C LEU A 147 -19.43 0.00 11.65
N VAL A 148 -20.71 0.14 11.27
CA VAL A 148 -21.47 -0.94 10.64
C VAL A 148 -20.87 -1.37 9.30
N ILE A 149 -20.31 -0.45 8.52
CA ILE A 149 -19.67 -0.75 7.24
C ILE A 149 -18.37 -1.52 7.47
N TYR A 150 -17.54 -1.05 8.39
CA TYR A 150 -16.30 -1.76 8.77
C TYR A 150 -16.58 -3.16 9.30
N GLU A 151 -17.57 -3.33 10.18
CA GLU A 151 -17.96 -4.63 10.70
C GLU A 151 -18.38 -5.60 9.58
N ARG A 152 -19.20 -5.13 8.64
CA ARG A 152 -19.63 -5.89 7.48
C ARG A 152 -18.44 -6.34 6.63
N ASP A 153 -17.55 -5.43 6.28
CA ASP A 153 -16.50 -5.70 5.32
C ASP A 153 -15.33 -6.49 5.94
N VAL A 154 -15.04 -6.28 7.22
CA VAL A 154 -14.14 -7.17 7.98
C VAL A 154 -14.69 -8.59 8.01
N ALA A 155 -15.99 -8.78 8.30
CA ALA A 155 -16.60 -10.10 8.29
C ALA A 155 -16.51 -10.78 6.92
N ARG A 156 -16.75 -10.06 5.82
CA ARG A 156 -16.62 -10.58 4.46
C ARG A 156 -15.20 -11.09 4.16
N PHE A 157 -14.15 -10.34 4.56
CA PHE A 157 -12.77 -10.78 4.39
C PHE A 157 -12.42 -11.97 5.29
N GLN A 158 -12.94 -12.02 6.52
CA GLN A 158 -12.78 -13.17 7.40
C GLN A 158 -13.41 -14.44 6.82
N GLU A 159 -14.61 -14.34 6.21
CA GLU A 159 -15.26 -15.45 5.53
C GLU A 159 -14.51 -15.89 4.25
N ALA A 160 -13.88 -14.95 3.54
CA ALA A 160 -13.11 -15.22 2.34
C ALA A 160 -11.69 -15.77 2.63
N TYR A 161 -11.20 -15.64 3.85
CA TYR A 161 -9.87 -16.12 4.24
C TYR A 161 -9.83 -17.64 4.33
N LYS A 162 -8.82 -18.25 3.69
CA LYS A 162 -8.71 -19.72 3.55
C LYS A 162 -7.71 -20.36 4.50
N GLY A 163 -7.01 -19.54 5.33
CA GLY A 163 -5.98 -20.02 6.25
C GLY A 163 -4.59 -20.08 5.63
#